data_126a4834f20c75131ee39e0329d73e3f
#
_entry.id   126a4834f20c75131ee39e0329d73e3f
#
_cell.length_a   1.000
_cell.length_b   1.000
_cell.length_c   1.000
_cell.angle_alpha   90.00
_cell.angle_beta   90.00
_cell.angle_gamma   90.00
#
_symmetry.space_group_name_H-M   'P 1'
#
loop_
_entity.id
_entity.type
_entity.pdbx_description
1 polymer ?
#
loop_
_entity_poly.entity_id
_entity_poly.type
_entity_poly.pdbx_seq_one_letter_code
_entity_poly.pdbx_strand_id
1 'polypeptide(L)'
;MEEKGFVRELLEIYLRSRSSMPQDGYIPEFRTTVDIQEELEPMLHVSGMDIVEYLYDRGYRPTENDDGYPIWVIYRRVQAQQ
;
A
#
# COMPACT_ATOMS: atom_id res chain seq x y z
N MET A 1 -17.97 -9.66 -7.63
CA MET A 1 -18.26 -9.03 -8.81
C MET A 1 -17.86 -7.59 -8.78
N GLU A 2 -18.85 -6.72 -8.74
CA GLU A 2 -18.52 -5.31 -8.81
C GLU A 2 -17.70 -4.84 -7.64
N GLU A 3 -17.89 -5.47 -6.51
CA GLU A 3 -17.11 -5.08 -5.34
C GLU A 3 -15.63 -5.21 -5.57
N LYS A 4 -15.23 -6.28 -6.24
CA LYS A 4 -13.82 -6.48 -6.51
C LYS A 4 -13.28 -5.42 -7.44
N GLY A 5 -14.09 -4.96 -8.37
CA GLY A 5 -13.68 -3.90 -9.25
C GLY A 5 -13.40 -2.61 -8.50
N PHE A 6 -14.26 -2.28 -7.55
CA PHE A 6 -14.05 -1.10 -6.73
C PHE A 6 -12.81 -1.22 -5.88
N VAL A 7 -12.57 -2.41 -5.33
CA VAL A 7 -11.39 -2.63 -4.50
C VAL A 7 -10.13 -2.38 -5.31
N ARG A 8 -10.07 -2.93 -6.52
CA ARG A 8 -8.89 -2.74 -7.35
C ARG A 8 -8.70 -1.28 -7.71
N GLU A 9 -9.77 -0.61 -8.05
CA GLU A 9 -9.66 0.81 -8.38
C GLU A 9 -9.16 1.62 -7.22
N LEU A 10 -9.69 1.35 -6.03
CA LEU A 10 -9.29 2.08 -4.85
C LEU A 10 -7.82 1.86 -4.54
N LEU A 11 -7.37 0.62 -4.66
CA LEU A 11 -5.97 0.31 -4.41
C LEU A 11 -5.07 0.93 -5.48
N GLU A 12 -5.55 0.98 -6.72
CA GLU A 12 -4.79 1.64 -7.76
C GLU A 12 -4.58 3.11 -7.45
N ILE A 13 -5.64 3.76 -6.99
CA ILE A 13 -5.54 5.17 -6.61
C ILE A 13 -4.59 5.33 -5.43
N TYR A 14 -4.70 4.45 -4.45
CA TYR A 14 -3.85 4.51 -3.28
C TYR A 14 -2.38 4.41 -3.65
N LEU A 15 -2.06 3.56 -4.61
CA LEU A 15 -0.67 3.32 -4.99
C LEU A 15 -0.20 4.18 -6.16
N ARG A 16 -1.05 5.07 -6.64
CA ARG A 16 -0.75 5.80 -7.88
C ARG A 16 0.55 6.60 -7.78
N SER A 17 0.79 7.24 -6.65
CA SER A 17 1.99 8.03 -6.48
C SER A 17 2.99 7.33 -5.56
N ARG A 18 2.91 6.01 -5.52
CA ARG A 18 3.79 5.22 -4.68
C ARG A 18 4.54 4.20 -5.54
N SER A 19 5.62 3.67 -4.99
CA SER A 19 6.46 2.75 -5.74
C SER A 19 6.85 1.58 -4.85
N SER A 20 7.06 0.44 -5.48
CA SER A 20 7.58 -0.73 -4.76
C SER A 20 9.10 -0.71 -4.65
N MET A 21 9.75 0.23 -5.29
CA MET A 21 11.21 0.28 -5.33
C MET A 21 11.68 1.69 -5.01
N PRO A 22 12.89 1.78 -4.45
CA PRO A 22 13.45 3.11 -4.16
C PRO A 22 13.70 3.89 -5.44
N GLN A 23 13.39 5.15 -5.39
CA GLN A 23 13.59 6.06 -6.51
C GLN A 23 13.93 7.43 -5.97
N ASP A 24 14.58 8.23 -6.82
CA ASP A 24 14.85 9.61 -6.46
C ASP A 24 13.54 10.34 -6.19
N GLY A 25 13.51 11.08 -5.09
CA GLY A 25 12.33 11.84 -4.73
C GLY A 25 11.27 11.02 -4.01
N TYR A 26 11.60 9.79 -3.63
CA TYR A 26 10.69 8.93 -2.88
C TYR A 26 11.32 8.58 -1.54
N ILE A 27 10.48 8.45 -0.54
CA ILE A 27 10.93 8.02 0.79
C ILE A 27 10.13 6.78 1.19
N PRO A 28 10.73 5.92 1.99
CA PRO A 28 10.01 4.72 2.43
C PRO A 28 8.99 5.04 3.50
N GLU A 29 7.85 4.38 3.40
CA GLU A 29 6.83 4.37 4.44
C GLU A 29 6.61 2.93 4.85
N PHE A 30 6.42 2.74 6.14
CA PHE A 30 6.22 1.39 6.67
C PHE A 30 4.77 1.27 7.10
N ARG A 31 4.07 0.30 6.53
CA ARG A 31 2.63 0.12 6.79
C ARG A 31 2.34 -1.35 6.98
N THR A 32 1.58 -1.68 8.00
CA THR A 32 1.04 -3.03 8.09
C THR A 32 -0.19 -3.12 7.18
N THR A 33 -0.63 -4.37 6.94
CA THR A 33 -1.87 -4.54 6.18
C THR A 33 -3.02 -3.85 6.88
N VAL A 34 -3.06 -3.91 8.20
CA VAL A 34 -4.12 -3.26 8.96
C VAL A 34 -4.04 -1.75 8.80
N ASP A 35 -2.84 -1.19 8.79
CA ASP A 35 -2.69 0.25 8.58
C ASP A 35 -3.31 0.67 7.25
N ILE A 36 -3.04 -0.09 6.20
CA ILE A 36 -3.59 0.23 4.89
C ILE A 36 -5.10 0.07 4.90
N GLN A 37 -5.57 -0.98 5.54
CA GLN A 37 -6.99 -1.23 5.65
C GLN A 37 -7.70 -0.06 6.31
N GLU A 38 -7.12 0.45 7.39
CA GLU A 38 -7.71 1.57 8.10
C GLU A 38 -7.69 2.85 7.28
N GLU A 39 -6.64 3.05 6.51
CA GLU A 39 -6.57 4.24 5.67
C GLU A 39 -7.65 4.22 4.59
N LEU A 40 -8.02 3.05 4.13
CA LEU A 40 -9.03 2.93 3.07
C LEU A 40 -10.46 2.88 3.61
N GLU A 41 -10.61 2.60 4.88
CA GLU A 41 -11.94 2.35 5.45
C GLU A 41 -12.94 3.49 5.27
N PRO A 42 -12.55 4.75 5.37
CA PRO A 42 -13.53 5.80 5.14
C PRO A 42 -14.20 5.72 3.78
N MET A 43 -13.55 5.10 2.81
CA MET A 43 -14.11 4.98 1.48
C MET A 43 -14.72 3.61 1.26
N LEU A 44 -14.06 2.57 1.73
CA LEU A 44 -14.52 1.21 1.46
C LEU A 44 -13.79 0.26 2.38
N HIS A 45 -14.52 -0.67 2.94
CA HIS A 45 -13.87 -1.73 3.72
C HIS A 45 -13.23 -2.73 2.78
N VAL A 46 -11.92 -2.89 2.88
CA VAL A 46 -11.16 -3.79 2.02
C VAL A 46 -10.58 -4.88 2.90
N SER A 47 -10.75 -6.13 2.48
CA SER A 47 -10.22 -7.23 3.28
C SER A 47 -8.70 -7.23 3.22
N GLY A 48 -8.08 -7.74 4.29
CA GLY A 48 -6.63 -7.83 4.32
C GLY A 48 -6.08 -8.70 3.22
N MET A 49 -6.79 -9.78 2.89
CA MET A 49 -6.34 -10.67 1.82
C MET A 49 -6.28 -9.94 0.49
N ASP A 50 -7.30 -9.14 0.20
CA ASP A 50 -7.31 -8.40 -1.04
C ASP A 50 -6.13 -7.44 -1.11
N ILE A 51 -5.82 -6.80 0.00
CA ILE A 51 -4.69 -5.89 0.05
C ILE A 51 -3.39 -6.64 -0.22
N VAL A 52 -3.22 -7.77 0.45
CA VAL A 52 -2.00 -8.56 0.30
C VAL A 52 -1.83 -8.99 -1.15
N GLU A 53 -2.88 -9.54 -1.74
CA GLU A 53 -2.80 -10.03 -3.11
C GLU A 53 -2.50 -8.90 -4.08
N TYR A 54 -3.13 -7.77 -3.88
CA TYR A 54 -2.92 -6.65 -4.80
C TYR A 54 -1.49 -6.13 -4.71
N LEU A 55 -0.98 -6.00 -3.48
CA LEU A 55 0.38 -5.52 -3.32
C LEU A 55 1.39 -6.47 -3.92
N TYR A 56 1.20 -7.77 -3.72
CA TYR A 56 2.08 -8.75 -4.33
C TYR A 56 2.07 -8.64 -5.85
N ASP A 57 0.89 -8.47 -6.42
CA ASP A 57 0.78 -8.35 -7.87
C ASP A 57 1.52 -7.13 -8.40
N ARG A 58 1.64 -6.11 -7.59
CA ARG A 58 2.33 -4.89 -8.01
C ARG A 58 3.80 -4.87 -7.65
N GLY A 59 4.31 -5.97 -7.13
CA GLY A 59 5.73 -6.07 -6.85
C GLY A 59 6.13 -5.69 -5.44
N TYR A 60 5.18 -5.36 -4.59
CA TYR A 60 5.48 -5.07 -3.20
C TYR A 60 5.73 -6.35 -2.44
N ARG A 61 6.64 -6.30 -1.49
CA ARG A 61 6.94 -7.47 -0.67
C ARG A 61 7.03 -7.04 0.78
N PRO A 62 6.49 -7.84 1.69
CA PRO A 62 6.58 -7.50 3.11
C PRO A 62 7.95 -7.83 3.66
N THR A 63 8.33 -7.09 4.68
CA THR A 63 9.48 -7.43 5.49
C THR A 63 8.98 -7.54 6.92
N GLU A 64 9.89 -7.77 7.86
CA GLU A 64 9.50 -7.90 9.26
C GLU A 64 9.99 -6.70 10.03
N ASN A 65 9.15 -6.19 10.94
CA ASN A 65 9.60 -5.16 11.82
C ASN A 65 10.32 -5.77 13.01
N ASP A 66 10.70 -4.93 13.98
CA ASP A 66 11.47 -5.40 15.13
C ASP A 66 10.73 -6.43 15.95
N ASP A 67 9.41 -6.39 15.92
CA ASP A 67 8.59 -7.34 16.68
C ASP A 67 8.29 -8.61 15.90
N GLY A 68 8.79 -8.71 14.67
CA GLY A 68 8.54 -9.89 13.86
C GLY A 68 7.24 -9.85 13.08
N TYR A 69 6.56 -8.72 13.05
CA TYR A 69 5.32 -8.61 12.30
C TYR A 69 5.61 -8.23 10.85
N PRO A 70 4.81 -8.76 9.91
CA PRO A 70 4.98 -8.35 8.52
C PRO A 70 4.60 -6.89 8.33
N ILE A 71 5.41 -6.20 7.55
CA ILE A 71 5.20 -4.79 7.30
C ILE A 71 5.60 -4.52 5.86
N TRP A 72 4.81 -3.69 5.19
CA TRP A 72 5.07 -3.33 3.81
C TRP A 72 5.95 -2.10 3.75
N VAL A 73 6.91 -2.11 2.84
CA VAL A 73 7.73 -0.93 2.55
C VAL A 73 7.20 -0.34 1.27
N ILE A 74 6.63 0.84 1.38
CA ILE A 74 6.00 1.51 0.25
C ILE A 74 6.69 2.86 0.10
N TYR A 75 7.24 3.12 -1.08
CA TYR A 75 7.97 4.35 -1.31
C TYR A 75 7.00 5.41 -1.79
N ARG A 76 6.92 6.49 -1.04
CA ARG A 76 6.00 7.58 -1.31
C ARG A 76 6.76 8.75 -1.92
N ARG A 77 6.17 9.30 -2.98
CA ARG A 77 6.77 10.44 -3.63
C ARG A 77 6.75 11.65 -2.70
N VAL A 78 7.88 12.33 -2.59
CA VAL A 78 7.98 13.53 -1.80
C VAL A 78 7.86 14.71 -2.73
N GLN A 79 6.92 15.61 -2.43
CA GLN A 79 6.80 16.80 -3.24
C GLN A 79 7.95 17.74 -2.93
N ALA A 80 8.52 18.26 -4.00
CA ALA A 80 9.61 19.19 -3.81
C ALA A 80 9.12 20.41 -3.06
N GLN A 81 9.93 20.87 -2.15
CA GLN A 81 9.64 22.06 -1.40
C GLN A 81 10.50 23.18 -1.93
N GLN A 82 9.90 24.33 -2.04
CA GLN A 82 10.69 25.44 -2.53
C GLN A 82 11.02 26.41 -1.51
#